data_65cfd9ba20aec016ca6d869c564bd086
#
_entry.id   65cfd9ba20aec016ca6d869c564bd086
#
_cell.length_a   1.000
_cell.length_b   1.000
_cell.length_c   1.000
_cell.angle_alpha   90.00
_cell.angle_beta   90.00
_cell.angle_gamma   90.00
#
_symmetry.space_group_name_H-M   'P 1'
#
loop_
_entity.id
_entity.type
_entity.pdbx_description
1 polymer ?
#
loop_
_entity_poly.entity_id
_entity_poly.type
_entity_poly.pdbx_seq_one_letter_code
_entity_poly.pdbx_strand_id
1 'polypeptide(L)'
;LDLCAAPGGKSTDLAASLRTAFGDGFLLVSNEVMRSRVSVLADNIAVWGDPNVVVTSVDPKAFARLEGFFDIIVTDVPCSGEGMFRKDAKAVEDWSESVVNLCATRQKRIIGDVWPSLRGGGALVYSTCTFEEAENDAMMEWTARELGGGIYEYAYSSLPGVIPTRTGGLLVPGFVEGEGQFVSALRKSSGAREFRLTGKPAVGAGERRKGDLLIHIPESIVREVAALEILRPVQAGAAKGELKGRDLVPSADWALSLALPDGAFPVADLDRETALRYLHRDSIFLKDAPKGFVLVRFEGHPLGFVKNLGNRCNNLHPQGRKIKMDV
;
A
#
# COMPACT_ATOMS: atom_id res chain seq x y z
N LEU A 1 8.81 1.39 -3.79
CA LEU A 1 7.81 0.57 -4.48
C LEU A 1 7.53 -0.68 -3.67
N ASP A 2 6.26 -0.99 -3.38
CA ASP A 2 5.77 -2.31 -2.97
C ASP A 2 5.13 -2.95 -4.22
N LEU A 3 5.81 -3.95 -4.80
CA LEU A 3 5.51 -4.42 -6.16
C LEU A 3 4.34 -5.39 -6.23
N CYS A 4 4.12 -6.20 -5.19
CA CYS A 4 3.07 -7.23 -5.10
C CYS A 4 2.22 -6.99 -3.84
N ALA A 5 1.59 -5.81 -3.76
CA ALA A 5 1.17 -5.19 -2.51
C ALA A 5 -0.11 -5.75 -1.89
N ALA A 6 -1.06 -6.30 -2.69
CA ALA A 6 -2.36 -6.67 -2.16
C ALA A 6 -2.27 -7.81 -1.11
N PRO A 7 -3.05 -7.72 -0.01
CA PRO A 7 -4.15 -6.80 0.23
C PRO A 7 -3.75 -5.43 0.80
N GLY A 8 -2.47 -5.16 1.09
CA GLY A 8 -1.98 -3.86 1.55
C GLY A 8 -1.37 -3.85 2.96
N GLY A 9 -1.33 -4.98 3.67
CA GLY A 9 -0.78 -5.04 5.03
C GLY A 9 0.70 -4.61 5.08
N LYS A 10 1.54 -5.07 4.15
CA LYS A 10 2.94 -4.63 4.06
C LYS A 10 3.04 -3.15 3.63
N SER A 11 2.18 -2.70 2.70
CA SER A 11 2.15 -1.30 2.26
C SER A 11 1.81 -0.35 3.41
N THR A 12 0.86 -0.68 4.28
CA THR A 12 0.49 0.18 5.43
C THR A 12 1.61 0.24 6.47
N ASP A 13 2.29 -0.86 6.75
CA ASP A 13 3.45 -0.91 7.63
C ASP A 13 4.63 -0.11 7.06
N LEU A 14 4.91 -0.26 5.75
CA LEU A 14 5.91 0.54 5.05
C LEU A 14 5.57 2.03 5.10
N ALA A 15 4.31 2.41 4.88
CA ALA A 15 3.86 3.81 4.96
C ALA A 15 4.10 4.38 6.37
N ALA A 16 3.75 3.63 7.44
CA ALA A 16 4.00 4.04 8.82
C ALA A 16 5.49 4.24 9.11
N SER A 17 6.32 3.30 8.68
CA SER A 17 7.78 3.34 8.85
C SER A 17 8.42 4.52 8.10
N LEU A 18 8.00 4.73 6.84
CA LEU A 18 8.46 5.85 6.02
C LEU A 18 8.01 7.19 6.59
N ARG A 19 6.76 7.28 7.08
CA ARG A 19 6.22 8.47 7.76
C ARG A 19 7.02 8.82 9.00
N THR A 20 7.38 7.83 9.79
CA THR A 20 8.21 8.01 10.99
C THR A 20 9.62 8.48 10.64
N ALA A 21 10.21 7.94 9.57
CA ALA A 21 11.59 8.25 9.18
C ALA A 21 11.73 9.57 8.43
N PHE A 22 10.77 9.94 7.59
CA PHE A 22 10.89 11.01 6.60
C PHE A 22 9.79 12.08 6.69
N GLY A 23 8.83 11.97 7.63
CA GLY A 23 7.68 12.87 7.69
C GLY A 23 6.89 12.84 6.38
N ASP A 24 6.68 14.00 5.76
CA ASP A 24 6.00 14.11 4.45
C ASP A 24 6.95 13.89 3.25
N GLY A 25 8.24 13.64 3.49
CA GLY A 25 9.29 13.58 2.48
C GLY A 25 9.44 12.20 1.82
N PHE A 26 8.38 11.42 1.64
CA PHE A 26 8.43 10.13 0.96
C PHE A 26 7.25 9.95 -0.01
N LEU A 27 7.41 9.03 -0.95
CA LEU A 27 6.35 8.49 -1.78
C LEU A 27 6.41 6.96 -1.73
N LEU A 28 5.29 6.32 -1.41
CA LEU A 28 5.14 4.87 -1.54
C LEU A 28 4.24 4.56 -2.74
N VAL A 29 4.72 3.73 -3.65
CA VAL A 29 3.91 3.17 -4.74
C VAL A 29 3.57 1.73 -4.41
N SER A 30 2.28 1.40 -4.30
CA SER A 30 1.80 0.05 -4.04
C SER A 30 1.15 -0.51 -5.30
N ASN A 31 1.72 -1.56 -5.87
CA ASN A 31 1.27 -2.15 -7.11
C ASN A 31 0.64 -3.53 -6.92
N GLU A 32 -0.41 -3.82 -7.67
CA GLU A 32 -1.00 -5.16 -7.76
C GLU A 32 -1.48 -5.41 -9.19
N VAL A 33 -1.01 -6.50 -9.80
CA VAL A 33 -1.34 -6.83 -11.19
C VAL A 33 -2.74 -7.45 -11.33
N MET A 34 -3.21 -8.15 -10.30
CA MET A 34 -4.51 -8.84 -10.31
C MET A 34 -5.65 -7.87 -10.03
N ARG A 35 -6.45 -7.55 -11.05
CA ARG A 35 -7.56 -6.58 -10.96
C ARG A 35 -8.56 -6.86 -9.83
N SER A 36 -8.83 -8.13 -9.53
CA SER A 36 -9.70 -8.53 -8.41
C SER A 36 -9.15 -8.15 -7.04
N ARG A 37 -7.82 -8.02 -6.90
CA ARG A 37 -7.15 -7.68 -5.65
C ARG A 37 -6.82 -6.20 -5.52
N VAL A 38 -6.72 -5.48 -6.65
CA VAL A 38 -6.42 -4.04 -6.68
C VAL A 38 -7.47 -3.22 -5.94
N SER A 39 -8.75 -3.56 -6.08
CA SER A 39 -9.82 -2.82 -5.40
C SER A 39 -9.71 -2.94 -3.88
N VAL A 40 -9.31 -4.10 -3.37
CA VAL A 40 -9.08 -4.35 -1.94
C VAL A 40 -7.87 -3.55 -1.46
N LEU A 41 -6.77 -3.57 -2.23
CA LEU A 41 -5.58 -2.77 -1.94
C LEU A 41 -5.92 -1.28 -1.86
N ALA A 42 -6.60 -0.75 -2.88
CA ALA A 42 -6.97 0.67 -2.94
C ALA A 42 -7.87 1.08 -1.77
N ASP A 43 -8.83 0.24 -1.40
CA ASP A 43 -9.72 0.51 -0.26
C ASP A 43 -8.96 0.47 1.07
N ASN A 44 -8.07 -0.50 1.28
CA ASN A 44 -7.25 -0.57 2.49
C ASN A 44 -6.29 0.62 2.63
N ILE A 45 -5.67 1.06 1.52
CA ILE A 45 -4.82 2.27 1.51
C ILE A 45 -5.64 3.53 1.79
N ALA A 46 -6.86 3.65 1.22
CA ALA A 46 -7.74 4.78 1.48
C ALA A 46 -8.18 4.83 2.96
N VAL A 47 -8.47 3.67 3.57
CA VAL A 47 -8.80 3.55 5.00
C VAL A 47 -7.60 3.89 5.88
N TRP A 48 -6.39 3.48 5.49
CA TRP A 48 -5.16 3.84 6.19
C TRP A 48 -4.92 5.35 6.24
N GLY A 49 -5.33 6.06 5.18
CA GLY A 49 -5.43 7.52 5.15
C GLY A 49 -4.11 8.26 4.91
N ASP A 50 -3.01 7.60 4.57
CA ASP A 50 -1.76 8.28 4.24
C ASP A 50 -1.78 8.79 2.79
N PRO A 51 -1.76 10.12 2.55
CA PRO A 51 -1.87 10.69 1.21
C PRO A 51 -0.60 10.53 0.36
N ASN A 52 0.50 10.07 0.96
CA ASN A 52 1.78 9.82 0.28
C ASN A 52 1.84 8.43 -0.39
N VAL A 53 0.73 7.69 -0.37
CA VAL A 53 0.64 6.37 -1.02
C VAL A 53 -0.10 6.46 -2.35
N VAL A 54 0.49 5.88 -3.39
CA VAL A 54 -0.09 5.77 -4.74
C VAL A 54 -0.33 4.31 -5.07
N VAL A 55 -1.53 3.99 -5.55
CA VAL A 55 -1.88 2.62 -5.98
C VAL A 55 -1.84 2.52 -7.49
N THR A 56 -1.11 1.52 -8.00
CA THR A 56 -1.03 1.18 -9.42
C THR A 56 -1.51 -0.24 -9.69
N SER A 57 -1.89 -0.50 -10.95
CA SER A 57 -2.27 -1.85 -11.39
C SER A 57 -1.66 -2.11 -12.76
N VAL A 58 -0.36 -2.36 -12.76
CA VAL A 58 0.41 -2.58 -13.99
C VAL A 58 1.32 -3.80 -13.89
N ASP A 59 1.63 -4.38 -15.03
CA ASP A 59 2.66 -5.42 -15.11
C ASP A 59 4.03 -4.84 -14.71
N PRO A 60 4.89 -5.58 -13.99
CA PRO A 60 6.22 -5.13 -13.57
C PRO A 60 7.05 -4.49 -14.67
N LYS A 61 6.93 -4.96 -15.90
CA LYS A 61 7.61 -4.40 -17.07
C LYS A 61 7.30 -2.91 -17.33
N ALA A 62 6.11 -2.45 -16.94
CA ALA A 62 5.74 -1.06 -17.14
C ALA A 62 6.62 -0.08 -16.33
N PHE A 63 7.16 -0.54 -15.19
CA PHE A 63 8.05 0.26 -14.36
C PHE A 63 9.41 0.54 -15.00
N ALA A 64 9.85 -0.26 -15.98
CA ALA A 64 11.09 0.02 -16.73
C ALA A 64 11.07 1.39 -17.43
N ARG A 65 9.89 1.99 -17.65
CA ARG A 65 9.74 3.37 -18.18
C ARG A 65 10.16 4.44 -17.17
N LEU A 66 10.34 4.08 -15.92
CA LEU A 66 10.76 4.93 -14.79
C LEU A 66 12.17 4.49 -14.34
N GLU A 67 13.11 4.41 -15.27
CA GLU A 67 14.47 3.94 -15.02
C GLU A 67 15.15 4.74 -13.90
N GLY A 68 15.60 4.03 -12.84
CA GLY A 68 16.26 4.62 -11.68
C GLY A 68 15.39 5.48 -10.78
N PHE A 69 14.05 5.31 -10.82
CA PHE A 69 13.10 6.13 -10.05
C PHE A 69 13.02 5.73 -8.58
N PHE A 70 13.09 4.44 -8.27
CA PHE A 70 12.87 3.95 -6.91
C PHE A 70 14.19 3.78 -6.14
N ASP A 71 14.22 4.27 -4.91
CA ASP A 71 15.31 4.04 -3.95
C ASP A 71 15.26 2.62 -3.40
N ILE A 72 14.03 2.13 -3.14
CA ILE A 72 13.78 0.82 -2.56
C ILE A 72 12.62 0.16 -3.32
N ILE A 73 12.80 -1.10 -3.66
CA ILE A 73 11.73 -1.98 -4.15
C ILE A 73 11.56 -3.10 -3.14
N VAL A 74 10.35 -3.24 -2.61
CA VAL A 74 9.94 -4.38 -1.79
C VAL A 74 9.05 -5.26 -2.64
N THR A 75 9.27 -6.55 -2.62
CA THR A 75 8.45 -7.49 -3.36
C THR A 75 8.24 -8.80 -2.61
N ASP A 76 6.99 -9.04 -2.23
CA ASP A 76 6.52 -10.33 -1.75
C ASP A 76 5.96 -11.09 -2.95
N VAL A 77 6.84 -11.82 -3.62
CA VAL A 77 6.53 -12.39 -4.93
C VAL A 77 5.57 -13.58 -4.83
N PRO A 78 4.73 -13.81 -5.84
CA PRO A 78 3.97 -15.07 -5.93
C PRO A 78 4.91 -16.26 -5.92
N CYS A 79 4.67 -17.22 -5.02
CA CYS A 79 5.52 -18.38 -4.78
C CYS A 79 4.68 -19.67 -4.66
N SER A 80 5.33 -20.82 -4.47
CA SER A 80 4.67 -22.13 -4.29
C SER A 80 3.86 -22.26 -3.00
N GLY A 81 4.12 -21.39 -2.00
CA GLY A 81 3.19 -21.14 -0.91
C GLY A 81 3.20 -22.12 0.24
N GLU A 82 4.30 -22.82 0.53
CA GLU A 82 4.41 -23.78 1.63
C GLU A 82 4.11 -23.19 3.01
N GLY A 83 4.40 -21.90 3.21
CA GLY A 83 4.04 -21.17 4.42
C GLY A 83 2.53 -21.11 4.67
N MET A 84 1.70 -21.41 3.67
CA MET A 84 0.24 -21.46 3.79
C MET A 84 -0.32 -22.83 4.16
N PHE A 85 0.49 -23.89 4.19
CA PHE A 85 0.04 -25.27 4.41
C PHE A 85 -0.75 -25.48 5.70
N ARG A 86 -0.46 -24.70 6.73
CA ARG A 86 -1.19 -24.76 8.01
C ARG A 86 -2.57 -24.12 7.95
N LYS A 87 -2.79 -23.20 7.04
CA LYS A 87 -4.03 -22.41 6.92
C LYS A 87 -4.94 -22.86 5.80
N ASP A 88 -4.36 -23.42 4.74
CA ASP A 88 -5.07 -23.73 3.52
C ASP A 88 -4.68 -25.12 3.02
N ALA A 89 -5.57 -26.08 3.21
CA ALA A 89 -5.39 -27.45 2.72
C ALA A 89 -5.21 -27.51 1.20
N LYS A 90 -5.82 -26.56 0.47
CA LYS A 90 -5.68 -26.47 -0.97
C LYS A 90 -4.26 -26.11 -1.40
N ALA A 91 -3.54 -25.31 -0.59
CA ALA A 91 -2.15 -25.00 -0.87
C ALA A 91 -1.27 -26.26 -0.86
N VAL A 92 -1.60 -27.24 -0.01
CA VAL A 92 -0.91 -28.55 0.02
C VAL A 92 -1.23 -29.39 -1.23
N GLU A 93 -2.51 -29.37 -1.67
CA GLU A 93 -2.95 -30.11 -2.86
C GLU A 93 -2.37 -29.53 -4.16
N ASP A 94 -2.27 -28.21 -4.23
CA ASP A 94 -1.78 -27.48 -5.41
C ASP A 94 -0.25 -27.51 -5.52
N TRP A 95 0.48 -27.85 -4.45
CA TRP A 95 1.94 -27.85 -4.44
C TRP A 95 2.54 -29.03 -5.23
N SER A 96 3.59 -28.76 -5.98
CA SER A 96 4.41 -29.75 -6.67
C SER A 96 5.75 -29.12 -7.11
N GLU A 97 6.77 -29.93 -7.39
CA GLU A 97 8.03 -29.46 -7.95
C GLU A 97 7.86 -28.68 -9.25
N SER A 98 6.88 -29.03 -10.07
CA SER A 98 6.56 -28.28 -11.30
C SER A 98 6.02 -26.88 -10.99
N VAL A 99 5.24 -26.72 -9.92
CA VAL A 99 4.75 -25.41 -9.45
C VAL A 99 5.89 -24.58 -8.92
N VAL A 100 6.82 -25.15 -8.13
CA VAL A 100 8.04 -24.49 -7.67
C VAL A 100 8.84 -23.92 -8.85
N ASN A 101 9.12 -24.77 -9.87
CA ASN A 101 9.86 -24.35 -11.06
C ASN A 101 9.14 -23.22 -11.86
N LEU A 102 7.80 -23.31 -11.97
CA LEU A 102 7.00 -22.28 -12.60
C LEU A 102 7.06 -20.95 -11.83
N CYS A 103 6.97 -21.03 -10.49
CA CYS A 103 7.09 -19.85 -9.61
C CYS A 103 8.46 -19.22 -9.71
N ALA A 104 9.55 -20.00 -9.63
CA ALA A 104 10.91 -19.50 -9.79
C ALA A 104 11.12 -18.80 -11.14
N THR A 105 10.59 -19.37 -12.24
CA THR A 105 10.64 -18.75 -13.56
C THR A 105 9.88 -17.41 -13.60
N ARG A 106 8.68 -17.37 -13.00
CA ARG A 106 7.88 -16.15 -12.89
C ARG A 106 8.58 -15.07 -12.07
N GLN A 107 9.21 -15.44 -10.97
CA GLN A 107 9.94 -14.53 -10.08
C GLN A 107 11.14 -13.90 -10.78
N LYS A 108 11.90 -14.68 -11.56
CA LYS A 108 12.99 -14.15 -12.41
C LYS A 108 12.48 -13.08 -13.38
N ARG A 109 11.32 -13.34 -14.03
CA ARG A 109 10.70 -12.36 -14.92
C ARG A 109 10.29 -11.09 -14.14
N ILE A 110 9.60 -11.23 -13.01
CA ILE A 110 9.13 -10.10 -12.19
C ILE A 110 10.30 -9.22 -11.77
N ILE A 111 11.37 -9.82 -11.23
CA ILE A 111 12.55 -9.08 -10.79
C ILE A 111 13.27 -8.45 -11.97
N GLY A 112 13.51 -9.19 -13.06
CA GLY A 112 14.17 -8.67 -14.26
C GLY A 112 13.42 -7.50 -14.89
N ASP A 113 12.10 -7.58 -14.94
CA ASP A 113 11.24 -6.54 -15.53
C ASP A 113 11.24 -5.25 -14.69
N VAL A 114 11.26 -5.34 -13.36
CA VAL A 114 11.25 -4.16 -12.48
C VAL A 114 12.63 -3.58 -12.21
N TRP A 115 13.69 -4.39 -12.36
CA TRP A 115 15.06 -4.03 -12.01
C TRP A 115 15.56 -2.71 -12.61
N PRO A 116 15.26 -2.35 -13.87
CA PRO A 116 15.66 -1.06 -14.40
C PRO A 116 15.14 0.13 -13.61
N SER A 117 13.98 0.02 -12.98
CA SER A 117 13.36 1.11 -12.21
C SER A 117 14.02 1.35 -10.85
N LEU A 118 14.79 0.39 -10.32
CA LEU A 118 15.61 0.58 -9.13
C LEU A 118 16.83 1.43 -9.48
N ARG A 119 17.12 2.47 -8.70
CA ARG A 119 18.30 3.31 -8.91
C ARG A 119 19.62 2.59 -8.62
N GLY A 120 20.73 3.09 -9.12
CA GLY A 120 22.06 2.65 -8.72
C GLY A 120 22.28 2.85 -7.21
N GLY A 121 22.77 1.83 -6.53
CA GLY A 121 22.91 1.82 -5.07
C GLY A 121 21.60 1.65 -4.29
N GLY A 122 20.46 1.53 -4.96
CA GLY A 122 19.17 1.25 -4.36
C GLY A 122 19.04 -0.18 -3.85
N ALA A 123 18.04 -0.45 -3.03
CA ALA A 123 17.83 -1.75 -2.39
C ALA A 123 16.60 -2.48 -2.95
N LEU A 124 16.75 -3.76 -3.25
CA LEU A 124 15.66 -4.71 -3.45
C LEU A 124 15.49 -5.52 -2.16
N VAL A 125 14.31 -5.48 -1.56
CA VAL A 125 13.89 -6.37 -0.47
C VAL A 125 12.96 -7.41 -1.07
N TYR A 126 13.36 -8.66 -0.97
CA TYR A 126 12.68 -9.80 -1.56
C TYR A 126 12.13 -10.71 -0.47
N SER A 127 10.89 -11.16 -0.63
CA SER A 127 10.29 -12.15 0.26
C SER A 127 9.41 -13.16 -0.49
N THR A 128 9.29 -14.35 0.10
CA THR A 128 8.36 -15.40 -0.30
C THR A 128 7.73 -16.05 0.92
N CYS A 129 6.60 -16.71 0.73
CA CYS A 129 6.01 -17.59 1.75
C CYS A 129 6.30 -19.08 1.43
N THR A 130 7.50 -19.42 0.97
CA THR A 130 7.92 -20.80 0.68
C THR A 130 9.28 -21.10 1.33
N PHE A 131 9.60 -22.36 1.49
CA PHE A 131 10.90 -22.82 2.01
C PHE A 131 11.83 -23.30 0.89
N GLU A 132 11.36 -23.31 -0.36
CA GLU A 132 12.08 -23.82 -1.51
C GLU A 132 13.31 -23.00 -1.88
N GLU A 133 14.46 -23.65 -1.95
CA GLU A 133 15.74 -23.03 -2.27
C GLU A 133 15.71 -22.34 -3.65
N ALA A 134 15.04 -22.97 -4.64
CA ALA A 134 14.94 -22.47 -6.01
C ALA A 134 14.22 -21.11 -6.09
N GLU A 135 13.34 -20.85 -5.15
CA GLU A 135 12.57 -19.61 -5.03
C GLU A 135 13.19 -18.59 -4.05
N ASN A 136 14.15 -19.04 -3.23
CA ASN A 136 14.78 -18.28 -2.16
C ASN A 136 16.25 -17.94 -2.46
N ASP A 137 17.21 -18.68 -1.88
CA ASP A 137 18.63 -18.39 -2.03
C ASP A 137 19.10 -18.40 -3.48
N ALA A 138 18.70 -19.41 -4.27
CA ALA A 138 19.07 -19.50 -5.68
C ALA A 138 18.52 -18.33 -6.51
N MET A 139 17.35 -17.78 -6.15
CA MET A 139 16.78 -16.59 -6.81
C MET A 139 17.62 -15.35 -6.51
N MET A 140 18.05 -15.18 -5.28
CA MET A 140 18.85 -14.03 -4.88
C MET A 140 20.27 -14.08 -5.47
N GLU A 141 20.88 -15.26 -5.49
CA GLU A 141 22.17 -15.49 -6.15
C GLU A 141 22.08 -15.23 -7.67
N TRP A 142 21.00 -15.69 -8.32
CA TRP A 142 20.73 -15.39 -9.72
C TRP A 142 20.59 -13.89 -9.95
N THR A 143 19.82 -13.20 -9.12
CA THR A 143 19.60 -11.74 -9.22
C THR A 143 20.92 -10.98 -9.11
N ALA A 144 21.75 -11.33 -8.13
CA ALA A 144 23.06 -10.70 -7.93
C ALA A 144 23.97 -10.88 -9.14
N ARG A 145 24.03 -12.10 -9.69
CA ARG A 145 24.93 -12.47 -10.79
C ARG A 145 24.47 -11.89 -12.12
N GLU A 146 23.17 -12.03 -12.47
CA GLU A 146 22.66 -11.70 -13.80
C GLU A 146 22.24 -10.23 -13.94
N LEU A 147 21.74 -9.60 -12.86
CA LEU A 147 21.24 -8.24 -12.91
C LEU A 147 22.21 -7.20 -12.33
N GLY A 148 23.25 -7.65 -11.65
CA GLY A 148 24.30 -6.80 -11.09
C GLY A 148 23.91 -6.17 -9.76
N GLY A 149 24.29 -6.84 -8.68
CA GLY A 149 24.08 -6.38 -7.31
C GLY A 149 24.90 -7.22 -6.32
N GLY A 150 24.92 -6.78 -5.06
CA GLY A 150 25.49 -7.52 -3.95
C GLY A 150 24.41 -7.89 -2.94
N ILE A 151 24.47 -9.11 -2.40
CA ILE A 151 23.62 -9.50 -1.28
C ILE A 151 23.91 -8.55 -0.12
N TYR A 152 22.89 -8.02 0.50
CA TYR A 152 23.03 -7.16 1.66
C TYR A 152 23.33 -8.04 2.89
N GLU A 153 24.51 -7.86 3.47
CA GLU A 153 24.88 -8.59 4.68
C GLU A 153 24.07 -8.02 5.87
N TYR A 154 23.10 -8.77 6.31
CA TYR A 154 22.35 -8.49 7.52
C TYR A 154 22.56 -9.63 8.52
N ALA A 155 22.69 -9.29 9.81
CA ALA A 155 22.90 -10.28 10.86
C ALA A 155 21.58 -11.01 11.20
N TYR A 156 21.05 -11.79 10.28
CA TYR A 156 19.81 -12.56 10.48
C TYR A 156 19.89 -13.47 11.71
N SER A 157 21.09 -13.97 12.02
CA SER A 157 21.36 -14.77 13.23
C SER A 157 21.15 -14.02 14.54
N SER A 158 21.11 -12.69 14.53
CA SER A 158 20.81 -11.88 15.72
C SER A 158 19.30 -11.75 16.00
N LEU A 159 18.45 -12.14 15.05
CA LEU A 159 17.00 -12.09 15.20
C LEU A 159 16.49 -13.38 15.85
N PRO A 160 15.77 -13.32 16.98
CA PRO A 160 15.27 -14.51 17.65
C PRO A 160 14.38 -15.35 16.73
N GLY A 161 14.66 -16.65 16.64
CA GLY A 161 13.88 -17.61 15.87
C GLY A 161 14.06 -17.56 14.35
N VAL A 162 14.87 -16.64 13.81
CA VAL A 162 15.20 -16.59 12.38
C VAL A 162 16.35 -17.57 12.10
N ILE A 163 16.18 -18.41 11.09
CA ILE A 163 17.21 -19.32 10.61
C ILE A 163 17.99 -18.64 9.48
N PRO A 164 19.28 -18.32 9.65
CA PRO A 164 20.08 -17.74 8.59
C PRO A 164 20.22 -18.72 7.41
N THR A 165 20.15 -18.20 6.20
CA THR A 165 20.45 -18.92 4.96
C THR A 165 21.68 -18.30 4.28
N ARG A 166 22.02 -18.73 3.06
CA ARG A 166 23.17 -18.16 2.31
C ARG A 166 22.97 -16.69 1.94
N THR A 167 21.74 -16.28 1.70
CA THR A 167 21.44 -14.93 1.18
C THR A 167 20.45 -14.16 2.03
N GLY A 168 19.84 -14.78 3.04
CA GLY A 168 18.75 -14.19 3.80
C GLY A 168 18.47 -14.85 5.13
N GLY A 169 17.24 -14.75 5.57
CA GLY A 169 16.71 -15.36 6.78
C GLY A 169 15.38 -16.04 6.53
N LEU A 170 15.20 -17.20 7.16
CA LEU A 170 13.99 -17.99 7.08
C LEU A 170 13.25 -17.94 8.42
N LEU A 171 12.00 -17.55 8.37
CA LEU A 171 11.07 -17.61 9.50
C LEU A 171 10.25 -18.89 9.34
N VAL A 172 10.36 -19.80 10.32
CA VAL A 172 9.73 -21.12 10.25
C VAL A 172 8.75 -21.28 11.40
N PRO A 173 7.54 -21.80 11.16
CA PRO A 173 6.59 -22.13 12.21
C PRO A 173 7.21 -23.03 13.30
N GLY A 174 6.99 -22.67 14.56
CA GLY A 174 7.59 -23.35 15.70
C GLY A 174 8.88 -22.69 16.22
N PHE A 175 9.58 -21.92 15.39
CA PHE A 175 10.71 -21.07 15.83
C PHE A 175 10.27 -19.62 16.01
N VAL A 176 9.28 -19.17 15.21
CA VAL A 176 8.63 -17.85 15.32
C VAL A 176 7.11 -18.02 15.39
N GLU A 177 6.42 -17.04 15.97
CA GLU A 177 4.97 -16.94 15.86
C GLU A 177 4.61 -16.48 14.45
N GLY A 178 3.81 -17.25 13.74
CA GLY A 178 3.38 -16.93 12.38
C GLY A 178 3.52 -18.09 11.42
N GLU A 179 3.41 -17.78 10.14
CA GLU A 179 3.57 -18.71 9.03
C GLU A 179 4.99 -18.60 8.43
N GLY A 180 5.32 -19.49 7.51
CA GLY A 180 6.67 -19.50 6.90
C GLY A 180 6.91 -18.28 6.02
N GLN A 181 8.11 -17.70 6.12
CA GLN A 181 8.54 -16.62 5.24
C GLN A 181 10.06 -16.62 5.06
N PHE A 182 10.52 -16.39 3.85
CA PHE A 182 11.91 -16.05 3.54
C PHE A 182 12.03 -14.55 3.29
N VAL A 183 13.12 -13.94 3.74
CA VAL A 183 13.43 -12.53 3.49
C VAL A 183 14.90 -12.39 3.16
N SER A 184 15.19 -11.64 2.10
CA SER A 184 16.56 -11.28 1.71
C SER A 184 16.57 -9.86 1.13
N ALA A 185 17.76 -9.26 1.06
CA ALA A 185 17.94 -7.96 0.42
C ALA A 185 19.18 -7.93 -0.46
N LEU A 186 19.08 -7.20 -1.56
CA LEU A 186 20.17 -6.91 -2.49
C LEU A 186 20.37 -5.42 -2.64
N ARG A 187 21.62 -5.00 -2.80
CA ARG A 187 21.94 -3.63 -3.22
C ARG A 187 22.35 -3.65 -4.69
N LYS A 188 21.67 -2.87 -5.52
CA LYS A 188 22.00 -2.70 -6.93
C LYS A 188 23.36 -2.05 -7.06
N SER A 189 24.22 -2.54 -7.97
CA SER A 189 25.52 -1.91 -8.25
C SER A 189 25.36 -0.44 -8.63
N SER A 190 26.29 0.40 -8.21
CA SER A 190 26.35 1.81 -8.61
C SER A 190 26.64 1.94 -10.12
N GLY A 191 26.23 3.07 -10.72
CA GLY A 191 26.45 3.35 -12.14
C GLY A 191 25.21 3.18 -13.03
N ALA A 192 24.07 2.76 -12.48
CA ALA A 192 22.78 2.83 -13.18
C ALA A 192 22.34 4.30 -13.30
N ARG A 193 21.60 4.60 -14.38
CA ARG A 193 21.03 5.93 -14.63
C ARG A 193 20.13 6.36 -13.48
N GLU A 194 20.28 7.60 -13.02
CA GLU A 194 19.37 8.20 -12.06
C GLU A 194 18.18 8.84 -12.77
N PHE A 195 16.99 8.63 -12.25
CA PHE A 195 15.79 9.30 -12.74
C PHE A 195 15.88 10.80 -12.43
N ARG A 196 15.62 11.64 -13.44
CA ARG A 196 15.57 13.08 -13.26
C ARG A 196 14.14 13.57 -13.35
N LEU A 197 13.64 14.07 -12.23
CA LEU A 197 12.37 14.80 -12.20
C LEU A 197 12.52 16.08 -13.03
N THR A 198 11.79 16.15 -14.15
CA THR A 198 11.78 17.31 -15.04
C THR A 198 10.53 18.14 -14.82
N GLY A 199 10.65 19.47 -14.99
CA GLY A 199 9.54 20.41 -14.85
C GLY A 199 9.38 20.98 -13.43
N LYS A 200 8.75 22.16 -13.35
CA LYS A 200 8.26 22.73 -12.08
C LYS A 200 6.84 22.20 -11.84
N PRO A 201 6.44 21.95 -10.56
CA PRO A 201 5.03 21.67 -10.27
C PRO A 201 4.18 22.85 -10.76
N ALA A 202 3.04 22.55 -11.35
CA ALA A 202 2.08 23.58 -11.74
C ALA A 202 1.55 24.31 -10.47
N VAL A 203 1.23 25.56 -10.61
CA VAL A 203 0.55 26.33 -9.53
C VAL A 203 -0.76 25.60 -9.21
N GLY A 204 -1.02 25.28 -7.93
CA GLY A 204 -2.18 24.49 -7.51
C GLY A 204 -2.03 22.97 -7.72
N ALA A 205 -0.82 22.50 -7.96
CA ALA A 205 -0.55 21.07 -8.22
C ALA A 205 -0.92 20.13 -7.05
N GLY A 206 -1.09 20.65 -5.84
CA GLY A 206 -1.54 19.89 -4.66
C GLY A 206 -3.02 19.47 -4.69
N GLU A 207 -3.82 19.99 -5.66
CA GLU A 207 -5.18 19.55 -5.88
C GLU A 207 -5.37 19.10 -7.33
N ARG A 208 -5.96 17.93 -7.49
CA ARG A 208 -6.30 17.37 -8.80
C ARG A 208 -7.79 17.10 -8.90
N ARG A 209 -8.32 17.31 -10.10
CA ARG A 209 -9.70 16.98 -10.43
C ARG A 209 -9.73 15.82 -11.42
N LYS A 210 -10.51 14.76 -11.08
CA LYS A 210 -10.78 13.63 -11.96
C LYS A 210 -12.32 13.51 -12.10
N GLY A 211 -12.89 14.07 -13.17
CA GLY A 211 -14.33 14.24 -13.26
C GLY A 211 -14.83 15.20 -12.16
N ASP A 212 -15.76 14.74 -11.33
CA ASP A 212 -16.26 15.49 -10.18
C ASP A 212 -15.47 15.22 -8.88
N LEU A 213 -14.57 14.26 -8.89
CA LEU A 213 -13.73 13.93 -7.74
C LEU A 213 -12.60 14.96 -7.59
N LEU A 214 -12.51 15.56 -6.40
CA LEU A 214 -11.40 16.41 -5.99
C LEU A 214 -10.43 15.59 -5.13
N ILE A 215 -9.14 15.62 -5.49
CA ILE A 215 -8.09 14.82 -4.85
C ILE A 215 -7.02 15.77 -4.32
N HIS A 216 -6.61 15.57 -3.09
CA HIS A 216 -5.44 16.20 -2.48
C HIS A 216 -4.19 15.37 -2.74
N ILE A 217 -3.12 16.01 -3.24
CA ILE A 217 -1.79 15.42 -3.38
C ILE A 217 -0.83 16.27 -2.57
N PRO A 218 -0.09 15.72 -1.61
CA PRO A 218 0.89 16.46 -0.84
C PRO A 218 1.92 17.17 -1.74
N GLU A 219 2.23 18.42 -1.43
CA GLU A 219 3.18 19.22 -2.23
C GLU A 219 4.56 18.58 -2.32
N SER A 220 4.96 17.85 -1.26
CA SER A 220 6.23 17.13 -1.18
C SER A 220 6.43 16.08 -2.27
N ILE A 221 5.34 15.51 -2.83
CA ILE A 221 5.38 14.40 -3.81
C ILE A 221 4.71 14.73 -5.15
N VAL A 222 4.27 15.95 -5.36
CA VAL A 222 3.53 16.35 -6.58
C VAL A 222 4.30 16.03 -7.86
N ARG A 223 5.62 16.18 -7.86
CA ARG A 223 6.48 15.95 -9.04
C ARG A 223 6.63 14.47 -9.34
N GLU A 224 6.80 13.68 -8.31
CA GLU A 224 6.91 12.22 -8.37
C GLU A 224 5.59 11.61 -8.84
N VAL A 225 4.46 12.08 -8.27
CA VAL A 225 3.11 11.65 -8.70
C VAL A 225 2.85 12.02 -10.16
N ALA A 226 3.33 13.21 -10.62
CA ALA A 226 3.23 13.59 -12.02
C ALA A 226 4.05 12.65 -12.94
N ALA A 227 5.23 12.19 -12.51
CA ALA A 227 6.02 11.21 -13.25
C ALA A 227 5.30 9.85 -13.33
N LEU A 228 4.55 9.45 -12.30
CA LEU A 228 3.79 8.21 -12.26
C LEU A 228 2.56 8.20 -13.19
N GLU A 229 2.11 9.34 -13.73
CA GLU A 229 0.95 9.39 -14.65
C GLU A 229 1.13 8.49 -15.89
N ILE A 230 2.36 8.23 -16.29
CA ILE A 230 2.70 7.29 -17.37
C ILE A 230 2.18 5.86 -17.08
N LEU A 231 2.03 5.50 -15.80
CA LEU A 231 1.50 4.22 -15.32
C LEU A 231 -0.02 4.24 -15.12
N ARG A 232 -0.66 5.40 -15.26
CA ARG A 232 -2.11 5.60 -15.03
C ARG A 232 -2.56 5.08 -13.65
N PRO A 233 -2.13 5.71 -12.55
CA PRO A 233 -2.46 5.26 -11.20
C PRO A 233 -3.96 5.04 -11.01
N VAL A 234 -4.31 4.00 -10.26
CA VAL A 234 -5.69 3.72 -9.82
C VAL A 234 -6.12 4.76 -8.80
N GLN A 235 -5.22 5.05 -7.86
CA GLN A 235 -5.38 6.04 -6.80
C GLN A 235 -4.07 6.78 -6.57
N ALA A 236 -4.15 8.08 -6.33
CA ALA A 236 -3.01 8.91 -5.92
C ALA A 236 -3.50 10.00 -4.98
N GLY A 237 -2.85 10.15 -3.82
CA GLY A 237 -3.28 11.10 -2.81
C GLY A 237 -4.59 10.72 -2.10
N ALA A 238 -5.22 11.69 -1.43
CA ALA A 238 -6.46 11.52 -0.68
C ALA A 238 -7.66 12.13 -1.43
N ALA A 239 -8.72 11.35 -1.61
CA ALA A 239 -9.96 11.82 -2.21
C ALA A 239 -10.67 12.78 -1.24
N LYS A 240 -10.71 14.09 -1.54
CA LYS A 240 -11.41 15.08 -0.70
C LYS A 240 -12.93 14.95 -0.74
N GLY A 241 -13.48 14.62 -1.90
CA GLY A 241 -14.91 14.49 -2.08
C GLY A 241 -15.34 14.75 -3.52
N GLU A 242 -16.65 14.72 -3.73
CA GLU A 242 -17.27 14.97 -5.04
C GLU A 242 -17.90 16.37 -5.12
N LEU A 243 -17.65 17.06 -6.22
CA LEU A 243 -18.29 18.34 -6.53
C LEU A 243 -19.71 18.08 -7.03
N LYS A 244 -20.71 18.62 -6.31
CA LYS A 244 -22.12 18.63 -6.72
C LYS A 244 -22.55 20.08 -6.94
N GLY A 245 -22.47 20.52 -8.18
CA GLY A 245 -22.62 21.93 -8.50
C GLY A 245 -21.47 22.78 -7.93
N ARG A 246 -21.78 23.64 -6.95
CA ARG A 246 -20.77 24.45 -6.24
C ARG A 246 -20.32 23.85 -4.92
N ASP A 247 -20.98 22.83 -4.43
CA ASP A 247 -20.74 22.24 -3.13
C ASP A 247 -19.81 21.03 -3.26
N LEU A 248 -18.82 20.93 -2.38
CA LEU A 248 -18.00 19.72 -2.19
C LEU A 248 -18.69 18.83 -1.15
N VAL A 249 -19.10 17.63 -1.57
CA VAL A 249 -19.55 16.58 -0.67
C VAL A 249 -18.33 15.79 -0.21
N PRO A 250 -17.91 15.90 1.07
CA PRO A 250 -16.68 15.26 1.53
C PRO A 250 -16.79 13.75 1.49
N SER A 251 -15.69 13.08 1.13
CA SER A 251 -15.59 11.63 1.12
C SER A 251 -15.22 11.07 2.48
N ALA A 252 -15.54 9.78 2.71
CA ALA A 252 -15.06 9.07 3.89
C ALA A 252 -13.52 8.98 3.92
N ASP A 253 -12.87 8.85 2.76
CA ASP A 253 -11.41 8.81 2.65
C ASP A 253 -10.75 10.10 3.13
N TRP A 254 -11.41 11.24 2.89
CA TRP A 254 -10.93 12.54 3.40
C TRP A 254 -11.01 12.62 4.92
N ALA A 255 -12.10 12.07 5.50
CA ALA A 255 -12.24 12.02 6.96
C ALA A 255 -11.11 11.23 7.64
N LEU A 256 -10.64 10.15 6.98
CA LEU A 256 -9.59 9.28 7.49
C LEU A 256 -8.17 9.76 7.12
N SER A 257 -8.07 10.75 6.22
CA SER A 257 -6.78 11.20 5.71
C SER A 257 -5.98 12.01 6.72
N LEU A 258 -4.69 11.71 6.85
CA LEU A 258 -3.73 12.51 7.60
C LEU A 258 -3.60 13.96 7.07
N ALA A 259 -4.06 14.21 5.83
CA ALA A 259 -4.05 15.53 5.22
C ALA A 259 -5.27 16.38 5.57
N LEU A 260 -6.29 15.83 6.27
CA LEU A 260 -7.43 16.62 6.72
C LEU A 260 -6.98 17.63 7.78
N PRO A 261 -7.08 18.95 7.53
CA PRO A 261 -6.65 19.93 8.51
C PRO A 261 -7.56 19.91 9.75
N ASP A 262 -6.96 20.10 10.92
CA ASP A 262 -7.70 20.28 12.15
C ASP A 262 -8.66 21.47 12.03
N GLY A 263 -9.90 21.29 12.52
CA GLY A 263 -10.92 22.33 12.48
C GLY A 263 -11.54 22.60 11.12
N ALA A 264 -11.19 21.85 10.06
CA ALA A 264 -11.77 22.01 8.73
C ALA A 264 -13.29 21.73 8.70
N PHE A 265 -13.79 20.91 9.62
CA PHE A 265 -15.20 20.59 9.79
C PHE A 265 -15.60 20.64 11.25
N PRO A 266 -16.88 20.93 11.57
CA PRO A 266 -17.43 20.67 12.88
C PRO A 266 -17.29 19.18 13.23
N VAL A 267 -17.02 18.89 14.50
CA VAL A 267 -16.79 17.52 14.99
C VAL A 267 -17.89 17.11 15.95
N ALA A 268 -18.29 15.85 15.89
CA ALA A 268 -19.14 15.20 16.86
C ALA A 268 -18.52 13.89 17.33
N ASP A 269 -18.26 13.79 18.64
CA ASP A 269 -17.80 12.54 19.25
C ASP A 269 -19.00 11.65 19.55
N LEU A 270 -18.96 10.41 19.09
CA LEU A 270 -20.02 9.44 19.22
C LEU A 270 -19.72 8.50 20.40
N ASP A 271 -20.76 8.05 21.09
CA ASP A 271 -20.65 6.86 21.93
C ASP A 271 -20.53 5.59 21.07
N ARG A 272 -20.21 4.47 21.73
CA ARG A 272 -19.99 3.19 21.04
C ARG A 272 -21.20 2.73 20.23
N GLU A 273 -22.39 2.84 20.79
CA GLU A 273 -23.64 2.41 20.14
C GLU A 273 -23.89 3.23 18.87
N THR A 274 -23.82 4.56 18.98
CA THR A 274 -24.01 5.47 17.85
C THR A 274 -22.93 5.30 16.79
N ALA A 275 -21.66 5.04 17.19
CA ALA A 275 -20.56 4.76 16.28
C ALA A 275 -20.80 3.46 15.49
N LEU A 276 -21.24 2.40 16.12
CA LEU A 276 -21.60 1.15 15.46
C LEU A 276 -22.75 1.34 14.49
N ARG A 277 -23.81 2.06 14.89
CA ARG A 277 -24.93 2.43 14.00
C ARG A 277 -24.47 3.25 12.80
N TYR A 278 -23.53 4.18 13.00
CA TYR A 278 -22.90 4.92 11.89
C TYR A 278 -22.19 3.98 10.92
N LEU A 279 -21.35 3.07 11.42
CA LEU A 279 -20.61 2.10 10.59
C LEU A 279 -21.53 1.06 9.94
N HIS A 280 -22.66 0.74 10.55
CA HIS A 280 -23.74 -0.07 9.96
C HIS A 280 -24.58 0.70 8.93
N ARG A 281 -24.33 2.02 8.76
CA ARG A 281 -25.08 2.93 7.88
C ARG A 281 -26.51 3.21 8.31
N ASP A 282 -26.83 3.04 9.56
CA ASP A 282 -28.11 3.44 10.12
C ASP A 282 -28.22 4.95 10.22
N SER A 283 -29.44 5.43 10.34
CA SER A 283 -29.69 6.83 10.64
C SER A 283 -29.25 7.12 12.08
N ILE A 284 -28.43 8.14 12.25
CA ILE A 284 -28.04 8.68 13.55
C ILE A 284 -28.56 10.09 13.72
N PHE A 285 -28.65 10.56 14.96
CA PHE A 285 -29.09 11.89 15.30
C PHE A 285 -28.02 12.61 16.11
N LEU A 286 -27.69 13.84 15.70
CA LEU A 286 -26.70 14.70 16.36
C LEU A 286 -27.41 15.96 16.86
N LYS A 287 -27.82 15.97 18.13
CA LYS A 287 -28.63 17.02 18.72
C LYS A 287 -27.92 18.38 18.75
N ASP A 288 -26.65 18.36 19.11
CA ASP A 288 -25.86 19.56 19.42
C ASP A 288 -24.89 19.96 18.29
N ALA A 289 -24.92 19.25 17.16
CA ALA A 289 -24.05 19.56 16.03
C ALA A 289 -24.71 20.55 15.06
N PRO A 290 -23.95 21.46 14.43
CA PRO A 290 -24.47 22.40 13.46
C PRO A 290 -24.99 21.68 12.21
N LYS A 291 -25.89 22.34 11.45
CA LYS A 291 -26.33 21.87 10.13
C LYS A 291 -25.16 21.89 9.15
N GLY A 292 -25.12 20.93 8.24
CA GLY A 292 -24.07 20.78 7.24
C GLY A 292 -23.27 19.49 7.40
N PHE A 293 -22.06 19.48 6.86
CA PHE A 293 -21.16 18.34 7.00
C PHE A 293 -20.47 18.35 8.37
N VAL A 294 -20.53 17.24 9.07
CA VAL A 294 -19.94 17.03 10.40
C VAL A 294 -19.07 15.80 10.35
N LEU A 295 -17.83 15.93 10.82
CA LEU A 295 -16.90 14.83 11.04
C LEU A 295 -17.32 14.07 12.30
N VAL A 296 -17.63 12.80 12.18
CA VAL A 296 -17.95 11.96 13.33
C VAL A 296 -16.73 11.15 13.78
N ARG A 297 -16.52 11.08 15.10
CA ARG A 297 -15.37 10.39 15.72
C ARG A 297 -15.86 9.44 16.82
N PHE A 298 -15.04 8.44 17.10
CA PHE A 298 -15.17 7.59 18.27
C PHE A 298 -13.83 7.49 18.98
N GLU A 299 -13.79 7.75 20.27
CA GLU A 299 -12.56 7.81 21.09
C GLU A 299 -11.45 8.68 20.45
N GLY A 300 -11.85 9.82 19.86
CA GLY A 300 -10.93 10.74 19.20
C GLY A 300 -10.54 10.36 17.78
N HIS A 301 -10.88 9.16 17.31
CA HIS A 301 -10.55 8.69 15.97
C HIS A 301 -11.65 9.00 14.95
N PRO A 302 -11.34 9.57 13.79
CA PRO A 302 -12.34 9.86 12.76
C PRO A 302 -12.92 8.57 12.17
N LEU A 303 -14.24 8.56 11.98
CA LEU A 303 -14.96 7.46 11.34
C LEU A 303 -15.44 7.84 9.93
N GLY A 304 -15.73 9.11 9.70
CA GLY A 304 -16.25 9.61 8.44
C GLY A 304 -17.12 10.85 8.61
N PHE A 305 -17.98 11.13 7.63
CA PHE A 305 -18.86 12.28 7.62
C PHE A 305 -20.34 11.91 7.68
N VAL A 306 -21.12 12.82 8.24
CA VAL A 306 -22.57 12.88 8.06
C VAL A 306 -22.96 14.25 7.51
N LYS A 307 -24.09 14.37 6.80
CA LYS A 307 -24.73 15.65 6.54
C LYS A 307 -25.89 15.82 7.53
N ASN A 308 -25.68 16.68 8.54
CA ASN A 308 -26.69 17.00 9.53
C ASN A 308 -27.73 17.96 8.95
N LEU A 309 -29.00 17.57 8.93
CA LEU A 309 -30.13 18.37 8.45
C LEU A 309 -30.89 19.05 9.61
N GLY A 310 -30.48 18.80 10.85
CA GLY A 310 -31.10 19.29 12.08
C GLY A 310 -32.06 18.30 12.73
N ASN A 311 -32.93 17.67 11.95
CA ASN A 311 -33.88 16.65 12.44
C ASN A 311 -33.42 15.22 12.16
N ARG A 312 -32.42 15.02 11.31
CA ARG A 312 -31.79 13.75 10.96
C ARG A 312 -30.42 13.98 10.35
N CYS A 313 -29.58 12.97 10.30
CA CYS A 313 -28.32 12.96 9.59
C CYS A 313 -28.36 12.00 8.40
N ASN A 314 -27.90 12.46 7.25
CA ASN A 314 -27.59 11.56 6.14
C ASN A 314 -26.20 10.96 6.40
N ASN A 315 -26.15 9.65 6.52
CA ASN A 315 -24.93 8.90 6.76
C ASN A 315 -24.13 8.78 5.46
N LEU A 316 -22.87 9.26 5.44
CA LEU A 316 -22.00 9.25 4.26
C LEU A 316 -20.98 8.08 4.30
N HIS A 317 -21.12 7.15 5.25
CA HIS A 317 -20.26 5.97 5.28
C HIS A 317 -20.41 5.13 4.01
N PRO A 318 -19.30 4.68 3.35
CA PRO A 318 -19.37 3.93 2.10
C PRO A 318 -20.14 2.61 2.26
N GLN A 319 -20.97 2.27 1.25
CA GLN A 319 -21.73 1.03 1.28
C GLN A 319 -20.83 -0.22 1.31
N GLY A 320 -19.68 -0.16 0.63
CA GLY A 320 -18.71 -1.26 0.59
C GLY A 320 -18.03 -1.54 1.94
N ARG A 321 -18.00 -0.55 2.84
CA ARG A 321 -17.37 -0.66 4.17
C ARG A 321 -18.39 -0.87 5.30
N LYS A 322 -19.68 -1.02 4.95
CA LYS A 322 -20.74 -1.25 5.94
C LYS A 322 -20.46 -2.51 6.75
N ILE A 323 -20.55 -2.43 8.10
CA ILE A 323 -20.56 -3.59 8.99
C ILE A 323 -21.80 -4.43 8.66
N LYS A 324 -21.61 -5.74 8.45
CA LYS A 324 -22.69 -6.66 8.02
C LYS A 324 -23.36 -7.40 9.20
N MET A 325 -22.68 -7.43 10.35
CA MET A 325 -23.25 -8.02 11.58
C MET A 325 -24.28 -7.08 12.16
N ASP A 326 -25.28 -7.64 12.84
CA ASP A 326 -26.22 -6.88 13.65
C ASP A 326 -25.46 -6.16 14.79
N VAL A 327 -25.76 -4.90 14.99
CA VAL A 327 -25.09 -3.99 15.93
C VAL A 327 -26.07 -3.43 16.96
#